data_b22fa5862be5e0c954d9ce9fa80975bb
#
_entry.id   b22fa5862be5e0c954d9ce9fa80975bb
#
_cell.length_a   1.000
_cell.length_b   1.000
_cell.length_c   1.000
_cell.angle_alpha   90.00
_cell.angle_beta   90.00
_cell.angle_gamma   90.00
#
_symmetry.space_group_name_H-M   'P 1'
#
loop_
_entity.id
_entity.type
_entity.pdbx_description
1 polymer ?
#
loop_
_entity_poly.entity_id
_entity_poly.type
_entity_poly.pdbx_seq_one_letter_code
_entity_poly.pdbx_strand_id
1 'polypeptide(L)'
;LVLWDTPGFGNSVALAKRLAGRSNPIGWFLSEIWDRMTNKAFWLNQRAIKHVRDISSVVLYLVNASDLPKTAPYITAEMQILSWIDKPVIVLLNQMGKPRTHAEEQADVAAWREAMAPYPFVKDILPMDAFARCWVQETALFDSIGRALPAQMHSTFDTLRDIWTRSRRALYLSSVDAMARHMWRLLQAHELVPTPTLKDHLRSFGS
;
A
#
# COMPACT_ATOMS: atom_id res chain seq x y z
N LEU A 1 3.97 14.43 9.25
CA LEU A 1 3.04 13.45 8.67
C LEU A 1 2.56 12.49 9.75
N VAL A 2 1.28 12.28 9.84
CA VAL A 2 0.69 11.25 10.70
C VAL A 2 -0.10 10.32 9.78
N LEU A 3 0.20 9.02 9.86
CA LEU A 3 -0.56 7.97 9.18
C LEU A 3 -1.49 7.33 10.21
N TRP A 4 -2.78 7.31 9.88
CA TRP A 4 -3.79 6.69 10.72
C TRP A 4 -4.25 5.38 10.08
N ASP A 5 -4.13 4.28 10.81
CA ASP A 5 -4.80 3.04 10.48
C ASP A 5 -6.23 3.10 11.02
N THR A 6 -7.19 2.91 10.13
CA THR A 6 -8.61 2.94 10.49
C THR A 6 -9.24 1.58 10.23
N PRO A 7 -10.19 1.14 11.08
CA PRO A 7 -10.99 -0.03 10.73
C PRO A 7 -11.66 0.19 9.39
N GLY A 8 -11.69 -0.82 8.53
CA GLY A 8 -12.48 -0.79 7.29
C GLY A 8 -13.96 -0.57 7.58
N PHE A 9 -14.73 -0.25 6.54
CA PHE A 9 -16.18 0.04 6.69
C PHE A 9 -17.03 -1.18 7.13
N GLY A 10 -16.42 -2.35 7.36
CA GLY A 10 -17.14 -3.55 7.77
C GLY A 10 -18.25 -3.90 6.77
N ASN A 11 -19.51 -3.86 7.17
CA ASN A 11 -20.62 -4.06 6.25
C ASN A 11 -20.96 -2.76 5.50
N SER A 12 -20.07 -2.39 4.56
CA SER A 12 -20.16 -1.16 3.75
C SER A 12 -21.45 -1.11 2.92
N VAL A 13 -21.95 -2.24 2.44
CA VAL A 13 -23.19 -2.33 1.66
C VAL A 13 -24.41 -1.93 2.50
N ALA A 14 -24.51 -2.46 3.73
CA ALA A 14 -25.59 -2.09 4.64
C ALA A 14 -25.49 -0.63 5.08
N LEU A 15 -24.26 -0.14 5.31
CA LEU A 15 -24.02 1.25 5.66
C LEU A 15 -24.41 2.19 4.50
N ALA A 16 -23.97 1.90 3.28
CA ALA A 16 -24.30 2.71 2.12
C ALA A 16 -25.83 2.76 1.87
N LYS A 17 -26.52 1.62 1.96
CA LYS A 17 -28.00 1.58 1.87
C LYS A 17 -28.69 2.41 2.94
N ARG A 18 -28.18 2.43 4.16
CA ARG A 18 -28.76 3.22 5.27
C ARG A 18 -28.56 4.71 5.09
N LEU A 19 -27.46 5.09 4.47
CA LEU A 19 -27.10 6.48 4.19
C LEU A 19 -27.78 7.03 2.91
N ALA A 20 -28.09 6.16 1.97
CA ALA A 20 -28.74 6.54 0.71
C ALA A 20 -30.07 7.25 0.95
N GLY A 21 -30.37 8.26 0.13
CA GLY A 21 -31.59 9.04 0.23
C GLY A 21 -31.58 10.15 1.28
N ARG A 22 -30.47 10.35 2.01
CA ARG A 22 -30.29 11.49 2.92
C ARG A 22 -29.64 12.66 2.19
N SER A 23 -30.11 13.87 2.46
CA SER A 23 -29.53 15.10 1.90
C SER A 23 -28.10 15.37 2.40
N ASN A 24 -27.80 14.96 3.63
CA ASN A 24 -26.47 15.02 4.23
C ASN A 24 -26.16 13.68 4.93
N PRO A 25 -25.77 12.64 4.16
CA PRO A 25 -25.60 11.28 4.69
C PRO A 25 -24.60 11.19 5.82
N ILE A 26 -23.43 11.81 5.68
CA ILE A 26 -22.38 11.76 6.67
C ILE A 26 -22.72 12.60 7.91
N GLY A 27 -23.28 13.79 7.72
CA GLY A 27 -23.72 14.62 8.83
C GLY A 27 -24.75 13.90 9.70
N TRP A 28 -25.76 13.32 9.05
CA TRP A 28 -26.76 12.51 9.76
C TRP A 28 -26.14 11.32 10.49
N PHE A 29 -25.28 10.54 9.82
CA PHE A 29 -24.64 9.37 10.44
C PHE A 29 -23.81 9.73 11.67
N LEU A 30 -23.13 10.88 11.64
CA LEU A 30 -22.28 11.33 12.74
C LEU A 30 -23.10 11.97 13.88
N SER A 31 -24.33 12.40 13.64
CA SER A 31 -25.24 12.92 14.67
C SER A 31 -25.98 11.80 15.42
N GLU A 32 -26.07 10.60 14.84
CA GLU A 32 -26.70 9.45 15.46
C GLU A 32 -25.84 8.89 16.60
N ILE A 33 -26.47 8.41 17.66
CA ILE A 33 -25.80 7.77 18.79
C ILE A 33 -25.78 6.26 18.55
N TRP A 34 -24.59 5.74 18.27
CA TRP A 34 -24.36 4.31 18.12
C TRP A 34 -23.75 3.73 19.39
N ASP A 35 -24.44 2.79 20.01
CA ASP A 35 -23.95 2.11 21.20
C ASP A 35 -22.84 1.13 20.83
N ARG A 36 -21.71 1.25 21.51
CA ARG A 36 -20.56 0.35 21.37
C ARG A 36 -20.93 -1.10 21.69
N MET A 37 -21.86 -1.34 22.56
CA MET A 37 -22.24 -2.67 23.05
C MET A 37 -23.20 -3.36 22.07
N THR A 38 -24.19 -2.64 21.56
CA THR A 38 -25.26 -3.19 20.71
C THR A 38 -25.02 -3.02 19.22
N ASN A 39 -24.31 -1.97 18.81
CA ASN A 39 -24.05 -1.62 17.41
C ASN A 39 -22.56 -1.36 17.13
N LYS A 40 -21.70 -2.23 17.60
CA LYS A 40 -20.23 -2.06 17.54
C LYS A 40 -19.73 -1.74 16.13
N ALA A 41 -20.28 -2.38 15.09
CA ALA A 41 -19.86 -2.16 13.70
C ALA A 41 -20.14 -0.71 13.25
N PHE A 42 -21.36 -0.20 13.48
CA PHE A 42 -21.69 1.20 13.14
C PHE A 42 -20.93 2.20 13.98
N TRP A 43 -20.70 1.91 15.26
CA TRP A 43 -19.88 2.76 16.11
C TRP A 43 -18.42 2.87 15.62
N LEU A 44 -17.81 1.75 15.20
CA LEU A 44 -16.48 1.75 14.61
C LEU A 44 -16.45 2.53 13.29
N ASN A 45 -17.43 2.31 12.41
CA ASN A 45 -17.58 3.06 11.18
C ASN A 45 -17.75 4.55 11.41
N GLN A 46 -18.54 4.94 12.40
CA GLN A 46 -18.74 6.35 12.76
C GLN A 46 -17.41 7.01 13.17
N ARG A 47 -16.63 6.32 13.99
CA ARG A 47 -15.31 6.82 14.41
C ARG A 47 -14.35 6.96 13.25
N ALA A 48 -14.28 5.94 12.37
CA ALA A 48 -13.44 5.96 11.19
C ALA A 48 -13.85 7.10 10.24
N ILE A 49 -15.12 7.22 9.91
CA ILE A 49 -15.65 8.28 9.03
C ILE A 49 -15.40 9.66 9.60
N LYS A 50 -15.66 9.85 10.91
CA LYS A 50 -15.39 11.12 11.58
C LYS A 50 -13.91 11.51 11.50
N HIS A 51 -13.03 10.55 11.76
CA HIS A 51 -11.59 10.77 11.71
C HIS A 51 -11.12 11.13 10.28
N VAL A 52 -11.57 10.37 9.29
CA VAL A 52 -11.25 10.64 7.88
C VAL A 52 -11.75 12.02 7.46
N ARG A 53 -12.99 12.37 7.76
CA ARG A 53 -13.58 13.65 7.38
C ARG A 53 -12.89 14.85 8.05
N ASP A 54 -12.65 14.76 9.35
CA ASP A 54 -12.24 15.93 10.17
C ASP A 54 -10.73 16.12 10.21
N ILE A 55 -9.94 15.05 10.08
CA ILE A 55 -8.49 15.08 10.33
C ILE A 55 -7.66 14.76 9.09
N SER A 56 -8.09 13.81 8.25
CA SER A 56 -7.24 13.40 7.13
C SER A 56 -7.28 14.40 5.97
N SER A 57 -6.13 14.58 5.33
CA SER A 57 -5.98 15.39 4.11
C SER A 57 -6.10 14.54 2.85
N VAL A 58 -5.72 13.28 2.92
CA VAL A 58 -5.76 12.28 1.82
C VAL A 58 -6.13 10.94 2.42
N VAL A 59 -6.91 10.15 1.71
CA VAL A 59 -7.28 8.78 2.07
C VAL A 59 -6.46 7.80 1.23
N LEU A 60 -5.81 6.86 1.88
CA LEU A 60 -5.20 5.71 1.24
C LEU A 60 -6.19 4.54 1.34
N TYR A 61 -6.76 4.17 0.21
CA TYR A 61 -7.76 3.11 0.14
C TYR A 61 -7.14 1.83 -0.38
N LEU A 62 -6.97 0.84 0.51
CA LEU A 62 -6.39 -0.45 0.18
C LEU A 62 -7.46 -1.38 -0.36
N VAL A 63 -7.20 -1.98 -1.51
CA VAL A 63 -8.05 -3.01 -2.11
C VAL A 63 -7.26 -4.30 -2.30
N ASN A 64 -7.98 -5.42 -2.20
CA ASN A 64 -7.44 -6.72 -2.61
C ASN A 64 -7.50 -6.80 -4.15
N ALA A 65 -6.35 -6.70 -4.81
CA ALA A 65 -6.28 -6.71 -6.26
C ALA A 65 -6.48 -8.10 -6.87
N SER A 66 -6.53 -9.17 -6.08
CA SER A 66 -6.95 -10.49 -6.56
C SER A 66 -8.44 -10.55 -6.87
N ASP A 67 -9.24 -9.64 -6.31
CA ASP A 67 -10.65 -9.49 -6.65
C ASP A 67 -10.78 -8.62 -7.92
N LEU A 68 -11.63 -9.06 -8.85
CA LEU A 68 -11.95 -8.22 -10.01
C LEU A 68 -12.87 -7.07 -9.56
N PRO A 69 -12.60 -5.82 -9.95
CA PRO A 69 -13.39 -4.66 -9.52
C PRO A 69 -14.90 -4.83 -9.78
N LYS A 70 -15.24 -5.47 -10.91
CA LYS A 70 -16.65 -5.69 -11.34
C LYS A 70 -17.39 -6.71 -10.48
N THR A 71 -16.69 -7.59 -9.77
CA THR A 71 -17.30 -8.68 -8.97
C THR A 71 -17.29 -8.40 -7.47
N ALA A 72 -16.77 -7.26 -7.05
CA ALA A 72 -16.66 -6.86 -5.66
C ALA A 72 -17.71 -5.79 -5.29
N PRO A 73 -18.93 -6.17 -4.88
CA PRO A 73 -20.04 -5.21 -4.64
C PRO A 73 -19.76 -4.24 -3.49
N TYR A 74 -18.85 -4.59 -2.58
CA TYR A 74 -18.43 -3.71 -1.49
C TYR A 74 -17.70 -2.46 -2.00
N ILE A 75 -16.96 -2.55 -3.11
CA ILE A 75 -16.21 -1.42 -3.67
C ILE A 75 -17.15 -0.28 -4.05
N THR A 76 -18.25 -0.57 -4.76
CA THR A 76 -19.23 0.45 -5.13
C THR A 76 -19.82 1.13 -3.90
N ALA A 77 -20.13 0.34 -2.85
CA ALA A 77 -20.68 0.88 -1.61
C ALA A 77 -19.66 1.76 -0.86
N GLU A 78 -18.39 1.34 -0.83
CA GLU A 78 -17.32 2.09 -0.18
C GLU A 78 -16.96 3.36 -0.95
N MET A 79 -16.91 3.31 -2.27
CA MET A 79 -16.73 4.51 -3.11
C MET A 79 -17.88 5.50 -2.92
N GLN A 80 -19.12 5.03 -2.76
CA GLN A 80 -20.25 5.90 -2.44
C GLN A 80 -20.08 6.59 -1.07
N ILE A 81 -19.63 5.86 -0.06
CA ILE A 81 -19.34 6.44 1.27
C ILE A 81 -18.22 7.47 1.16
N LEU A 82 -17.14 7.14 0.45
CA LEU A 82 -16.00 8.04 0.25
C LEU A 82 -16.39 9.30 -0.52
N SER A 83 -17.31 9.19 -1.50
CA SER A 83 -17.82 10.35 -2.22
C SER A 83 -18.55 11.34 -1.30
N TRP A 84 -19.24 10.86 -0.28
CA TRP A 84 -19.90 11.71 0.71
C TRP A 84 -18.94 12.33 1.72
N ILE A 85 -17.76 11.74 1.93
CA ILE A 85 -16.70 12.28 2.79
C ILE A 85 -15.94 13.40 2.07
N ASP A 86 -15.87 13.35 0.75
CA ASP A 86 -15.26 14.36 -0.13
C ASP A 86 -13.79 14.66 0.19
N LYS A 87 -13.00 13.60 0.31
CA LYS A 87 -11.54 13.69 0.45
C LYS A 87 -10.85 13.08 -0.77
N PRO A 88 -9.66 13.59 -1.17
CA PRO A 88 -8.84 12.93 -2.18
C PRO A 88 -8.51 11.49 -1.75
N VAL A 89 -8.68 10.55 -2.66
CA VAL A 89 -8.41 9.12 -2.45
C VAL A 89 -7.30 8.66 -3.39
N ILE A 90 -6.35 7.90 -2.86
CA ILE A 90 -5.37 7.14 -3.62
C ILE A 90 -5.67 5.67 -3.39
N VAL A 91 -5.96 4.94 -4.46
CA VAL A 91 -6.24 3.50 -4.39
C VAL A 91 -4.94 2.73 -4.43
N LEU A 92 -4.73 1.87 -3.46
CA LEU A 92 -3.55 1.01 -3.36
C LEU A 92 -3.96 -0.43 -3.66
N LEU A 93 -3.45 -0.96 -4.78
CA LEU A 93 -3.68 -2.33 -5.21
C LEU A 93 -2.73 -3.25 -4.43
N ASN A 94 -3.27 -3.97 -3.45
CA ASN A 94 -2.54 -4.92 -2.62
C ASN A 94 -2.90 -6.36 -3.00
N GLN A 95 -2.08 -7.32 -2.63
CA GLN A 95 -2.29 -8.75 -2.90
C GLN A 95 -2.48 -9.05 -4.40
N MET A 96 -1.58 -8.53 -5.22
CA MET A 96 -1.60 -8.74 -6.68
C MET A 96 -1.29 -10.19 -7.11
N GLY A 97 -1.01 -11.07 -6.15
CA GLY A 97 -0.75 -12.48 -6.38
C GLY A 97 0.70 -12.79 -6.76
N LYS A 98 0.92 -13.92 -7.44
CA LYS A 98 2.25 -14.28 -7.91
C LYS A 98 2.70 -13.34 -9.02
N PRO A 99 4.00 -13.01 -9.12
CA PRO A 99 4.52 -12.23 -10.22
C PRO A 99 4.11 -12.81 -11.57
N ARG A 100 3.58 -11.95 -12.44
CA ARG A 100 3.13 -12.27 -13.79
C ARG A 100 3.91 -11.44 -14.79
N THR A 101 3.59 -11.56 -16.06
CA THR A 101 4.19 -10.71 -17.08
C THR A 101 3.79 -9.26 -16.87
N HIS A 102 4.67 -8.33 -17.25
CA HIS A 102 4.38 -6.89 -17.13
C HIS A 102 3.08 -6.49 -17.85
N ALA A 103 2.77 -7.12 -18.97
CA ALA A 103 1.54 -6.87 -19.73
C ALA A 103 0.27 -7.27 -18.96
N GLU A 104 0.30 -8.41 -18.27
CA GLU A 104 -0.83 -8.88 -17.42
C GLU A 104 -1.03 -7.97 -16.22
N GLU A 105 0.05 -7.57 -15.54
CA GLU A 105 -0.03 -6.65 -14.40
C GLU A 105 -0.55 -5.27 -14.83
N GLN A 106 -0.14 -4.78 -16.00
CA GLN A 106 -0.65 -3.53 -16.55
C GLN A 106 -2.13 -3.63 -16.93
N ALA A 107 -2.58 -4.79 -17.43
CA ALA A 107 -4.00 -5.00 -17.73
C ALA A 107 -4.87 -4.95 -16.47
N ASP A 108 -4.41 -5.53 -15.36
CA ASP A 108 -5.13 -5.44 -14.09
C ASP A 108 -5.22 -4.00 -13.57
N VAL A 109 -4.11 -3.26 -13.61
CA VAL A 109 -4.09 -1.85 -13.22
C VAL A 109 -5.04 -1.03 -14.12
N ALA A 110 -5.10 -1.33 -15.43
CA ALA A 110 -6.01 -0.68 -16.36
C ALA A 110 -7.48 -0.98 -16.03
N ALA A 111 -7.80 -2.24 -15.67
CA ALA A 111 -9.16 -2.61 -15.25
C ALA A 111 -9.59 -1.87 -13.98
N TRP A 112 -8.68 -1.70 -13.01
CA TRP A 112 -8.95 -0.91 -11.82
C TRP A 112 -9.12 0.58 -12.15
N ARG A 113 -8.32 1.15 -13.06
CA ARG A 113 -8.49 2.53 -13.53
C ARG A 113 -9.86 2.75 -14.19
N GLU A 114 -10.28 1.82 -15.05
CA GLU A 114 -11.61 1.87 -15.68
C GLU A 114 -12.73 1.84 -14.64
N ALA A 115 -12.63 0.95 -13.64
CA ALA A 115 -13.61 0.82 -12.58
C ALA A 115 -13.70 2.06 -11.67
N MET A 116 -12.58 2.77 -11.48
CA MET A 116 -12.48 3.96 -10.64
C MET A 116 -12.76 5.27 -11.41
N ALA A 117 -12.77 5.24 -12.73
CA ALA A 117 -13.02 6.43 -13.58
C ALA A 117 -14.29 7.23 -13.23
N PRO A 118 -15.40 6.59 -12.79
CA PRO A 118 -16.60 7.34 -12.37
C PRO A 118 -16.43 8.19 -11.11
N TYR A 119 -15.31 8.04 -10.37
CA TYR A 119 -15.11 8.66 -9.07
C TYR A 119 -14.04 9.75 -9.12
N PRO A 120 -14.39 11.04 -9.34
CA PRO A 120 -13.44 12.13 -9.55
C PRO A 120 -12.57 12.46 -8.33
N PHE A 121 -12.98 12.02 -7.15
CA PHE A 121 -12.19 12.15 -5.91
C PHE A 121 -11.04 11.13 -5.83
N VAL A 122 -11.04 10.06 -6.64
CA VAL A 122 -9.89 9.17 -6.80
C VAL A 122 -8.84 9.87 -7.64
N LYS A 123 -7.68 10.15 -7.05
CA LYS A 123 -6.60 10.91 -7.67
C LYS A 123 -5.53 10.06 -8.31
N ASP A 124 -5.32 8.85 -7.79
CA ASP A 124 -4.33 7.92 -8.35
C ASP A 124 -4.65 6.47 -7.96
N ILE A 125 -4.06 5.53 -8.71
CA ILE A 125 -4.17 4.09 -8.48
C ILE A 125 -2.79 3.49 -8.61
N LEU A 126 -2.27 2.94 -7.51
CA LEU A 126 -0.89 2.46 -7.42
C LEU A 126 -0.86 0.97 -7.10
N PRO A 127 -0.11 0.16 -7.86
CA PRO A 127 0.21 -1.20 -7.47
C PRO A 127 1.19 -1.16 -6.28
N MET A 128 0.73 -1.57 -5.10
CA MET A 128 1.52 -1.55 -3.87
C MET A 128 1.32 -2.84 -3.09
N ASP A 129 1.91 -3.92 -3.58
CA ASP A 129 1.86 -5.19 -2.88
C ASP A 129 2.78 -5.17 -1.65
N ALA A 130 2.20 -5.47 -0.49
CA ALA A 130 2.94 -5.51 0.77
C ALA A 130 4.03 -6.59 0.79
N PHE A 131 3.90 -7.63 -0.03
CA PHE A 131 4.88 -8.71 -0.15
C PHE A 131 6.01 -8.41 -1.14
N ALA A 132 5.83 -7.42 -2.02
CA ALA A 132 6.81 -7.02 -3.03
C ALA A 132 7.30 -5.58 -2.83
N ARG A 133 7.53 -5.19 -1.58
CA ARG A 133 7.91 -3.80 -1.22
C ARG A 133 9.26 -3.42 -1.81
N CYS A 134 9.29 -2.28 -2.51
CA CYS A 134 10.53 -1.62 -2.89
C CYS A 134 10.43 -0.11 -2.67
N TRP A 135 11.60 0.54 -2.47
CA TRP A 135 11.66 1.97 -2.20
C TRP A 135 11.16 2.83 -3.38
N VAL A 136 11.18 2.29 -4.61
CA VAL A 136 10.66 2.98 -5.80
C VAL A 136 9.13 3.12 -5.71
N GLN A 137 8.43 2.07 -5.28
CA GLN A 137 6.98 2.11 -5.04
C GLN A 137 6.62 3.07 -3.90
N GLU A 138 7.42 3.10 -2.84
CA GLU A 138 7.24 4.05 -1.76
C GLU A 138 7.45 5.50 -2.25
N THR A 139 8.39 5.76 -3.16
CA THR A 139 8.59 7.07 -3.79
C THR A 139 7.38 7.47 -4.63
N ALA A 140 6.84 6.55 -5.45
CA ALA A 140 5.64 6.79 -6.24
C ALA A 140 4.43 7.12 -5.35
N LEU A 141 4.29 6.45 -4.20
CA LEU A 141 3.26 6.77 -3.22
C LEU A 141 3.40 8.19 -2.65
N PHE A 142 4.62 8.59 -2.26
CA PHE A 142 4.86 9.94 -1.78
C PHE A 142 4.56 11.00 -2.84
N ASP A 143 4.95 10.76 -4.10
CA ASP A 143 4.64 11.67 -5.20
C ASP A 143 3.13 11.78 -5.43
N SER A 144 2.40 10.67 -5.35
CA SER A 144 0.95 10.67 -5.49
C SER A 144 0.26 11.40 -4.33
N ILE A 145 0.70 11.16 -3.09
CA ILE A 145 0.21 11.91 -1.92
C ILE A 145 0.47 13.40 -2.10
N GLY A 146 1.70 13.79 -2.50
CA GLY A 146 2.06 15.19 -2.71
C GLY A 146 1.13 15.90 -3.68
N ARG A 147 0.78 15.25 -4.82
CA ARG A 147 -0.18 15.80 -5.80
C ARG A 147 -1.61 15.91 -5.27
N ALA A 148 -2.00 15.04 -4.33
CA ALA A 148 -3.34 15.01 -3.77
C ALA A 148 -3.53 15.97 -2.58
N LEU A 149 -2.44 16.42 -1.96
CA LEU A 149 -2.48 17.32 -0.81
C LEU A 149 -2.94 18.73 -1.20
N PRO A 150 -3.58 19.47 -0.28
CA PRO A 150 -3.84 20.90 -0.44
C PRO A 150 -2.55 21.71 -0.60
N ALA A 151 -2.58 22.76 -1.44
CA ALA A 151 -1.41 23.56 -1.78
C ALA A 151 -0.63 24.10 -0.57
N GLN A 152 -1.31 24.48 0.50
CA GLN A 152 -0.69 24.95 1.73
C GLN A 152 0.19 23.91 2.45
N MET A 153 0.03 22.63 2.13
CA MET A 153 0.79 21.54 2.73
C MET A 153 2.00 21.10 1.87
N HIS A 154 2.08 21.55 0.62
CA HIS A 154 3.09 21.07 -0.34
C HIS A 154 4.53 21.30 0.18
N SER A 155 4.87 22.52 0.60
CA SER A 155 6.24 22.86 1.06
C SER A 155 6.72 21.97 2.21
N THR A 156 5.85 21.77 3.22
CA THR A 156 6.17 20.92 4.36
C THR A 156 6.28 19.44 3.94
N PHE A 157 5.40 19.00 3.04
CA PHE A 157 5.41 17.64 2.55
C PHE A 157 6.63 17.35 1.66
N ASP A 158 7.01 18.29 0.80
CA ASP A 158 8.21 18.17 -0.05
C ASP A 158 9.48 18.05 0.80
N THR A 159 9.59 18.82 1.86
CA THR A 159 10.71 18.71 2.80
C THR A 159 10.76 17.30 3.43
N LEU A 160 9.61 16.77 3.86
CA LEU A 160 9.52 15.42 4.40
C LEU A 160 9.93 14.37 3.37
N ARG A 161 9.38 14.47 2.14
CA ARG A 161 9.68 13.56 1.02
C ARG A 161 11.17 13.55 0.70
N ASP A 162 11.81 14.71 0.68
CA ASP A 162 13.23 14.83 0.40
C ASP A 162 14.12 14.21 1.49
N ILE A 163 13.76 14.41 2.76
CA ILE A 163 14.45 13.76 3.90
C ILE A 163 14.31 12.25 3.80
N TRP A 164 13.08 11.78 3.56
CA TRP A 164 12.80 10.35 3.44
C TRP A 164 13.56 9.71 2.27
N THR A 165 13.51 10.33 1.08
CA THR A 165 14.20 9.85 -0.13
C THR A 165 15.72 9.79 0.09
N ARG A 166 16.32 10.81 0.72
CA ARG A 166 17.75 10.80 1.07
C ARG A 166 18.11 9.68 2.02
N SER A 167 17.27 9.45 3.05
CA SER A 167 17.47 8.35 4.01
C SER A 167 17.40 6.98 3.33
N ARG A 168 16.41 6.75 2.46
CA ARG A 168 16.26 5.50 1.72
C ARG A 168 17.42 5.26 0.73
N ARG A 169 17.83 6.30 0.04
CA ARG A 169 18.98 6.23 -0.86
C ARG A 169 20.28 5.90 -0.11
N ALA A 170 20.50 6.49 1.05
CA ALA A 170 21.65 6.19 1.89
C ALA A 170 21.66 4.73 2.35
N LEU A 171 20.52 4.21 2.78
CA LEU A 171 20.36 2.80 3.16
C LEU A 171 20.63 1.86 1.98
N TYR A 172 20.08 2.17 0.80
CA TYR A 172 20.32 1.40 -0.41
C TYR A 172 21.81 1.35 -0.78
N LEU A 173 22.47 2.51 -0.82
CA LEU A 173 23.89 2.59 -1.13
C LEU A 173 24.75 1.84 -0.11
N SER A 174 24.43 1.93 1.17
CA SER A 174 25.10 1.17 2.23
C SER A 174 24.94 -0.35 2.03
N SER A 175 23.76 -0.81 1.63
CA SER A 175 23.49 -2.22 1.34
C SER A 175 24.26 -2.72 0.12
N VAL A 176 24.29 -1.92 -0.96
CA VAL A 176 25.09 -2.23 -2.17
C VAL A 176 26.57 -2.30 -1.86
N ASP A 177 27.10 -1.37 -1.08
CA ASP A 177 28.50 -1.34 -0.68
C ASP A 177 28.86 -2.54 0.23
N ALA A 178 27.99 -2.92 1.16
CA ALA A 178 28.16 -4.11 1.97
C ALA A 178 28.20 -5.39 1.11
N MET A 179 27.29 -5.50 0.12
CA MET A 179 27.28 -6.62 -0.82
C MET A 179 28.53 -6.65 -1.69
N ALA A 180 28.95 -5.51 -2.22
CA ALA A 180 30.16 -5.40 -3.04
C ALA A 180 31.41 -5.82 -2.24
N ARG A 181 31.54 -5.37 -0.98
CA ARG A 181 32.64 -5.82 -0.10
C ARG A 181 32.59 -7.32 0.19
N HIS A 182 31.41 -7.87 0.36
CA HIS A 182 31.27 -9.32 0.58
C HIS A 182 31.69 -10.11 -0.65
N MET A 183 31.21 -9.74 -1.83
CA MET A 183 31.59 -10.35 -3.10
C MET A 183 33.11 -10.24 -3.34
N TRP A 184 33.69 -9.07 -3.06
CA TRP A 184 35.14 -8.87 -3.18
C TRP A 184 35.94 -9.83 -2.29
N ARG A 185 35.52 -10.03 -1.03
CA ARG A 185 36.14 -11.01 -0.14
C ARG A 185 36.03 -12.43 -0.67
N LEU A 186 34.90 -12.83 -1.22
CA LEU A 186 34.70 -14.14 -1.81
C LEU A 186 35.61 -14.35 -3.02
N LEU A 187 35.78 -13.35 -3.88
CA LEU A 187 36.68 -13.41 -5.03
C LEU A 187 38.15 -13.51 -4.65
N GLN A 188 38.54 -13.01 -3.48
CA GLN A 188 39.90 -13.08 -2.94
C GLN A 188 40.13 -14.32 -2.06
N ALA A 189 39.07 -15.05 -1.70
CA ALA A 189 39.20 -16.26 -0.89
C ALA A 189 39.94 -17.34 -1.70
N HIS A 190 41.04 -17.80 -1.19
CA HIS A 190 41.79 -18.92 -1.71
C HIS A 190 41.66 -20.10 -0.75
N GLU A 191 41.15 -21.20 -1.25
CA GLU A 191 41.19 -22.46 -0.54
C GLU A 191 42.44 -23.24 -1.01
N LEU A 192 43.35 -23.51 -0.09
CA LEU A 192 44.46 -24.40 -0.33
C LEU A 192 43.91 -25.82 -0.35
N VAL A 193 43.63 -26.33 -1.55
CA VAL A 193 43.30 -27.75 -1.73
C VAL A 193 44.56 -28.55 -1.40
N PRO A 194 44.55 -29.34 -0.33
CA PRO A 194 45.73 -30.17 0.00
C PRO A 194 45.96 -31.11 -1.18
N THR A 195 47.14 -31.04 -1.77
CA THR A 195 47.57 -32.03 -2.77
C THR A 195 47.60 -33.41 -2.11
N PRO A 196 46.84 -34.38 -2.63
CA PRO A 196 46.83 -35.71 -2.04
C PRO A 196 48.23 -36.26 -2.01
N THR A 197 48.66 -36.65 -0.85
CA THR A 197 49.98 -37.25 -0.69
C THR A 197 49.99 -38.67 -1.24
N LEU A 198 51.17 -39.18 -1.61
CA LEU A 198 51.33 -40.56 -2.11
C LEU A 198 50.70 -41.60 -1.14
N LYS A 199 50.63 -41.29 0.14
CA LYS A 199 49.97 -42.11 1.18
C LYS A 199 48.44 -42.13 1.02
N ASP A 200 47.83 -41.06 0.56
CA ASP A 200 46.38 -40.98 0.34
C ASP A 200 45.99 -41.78 -0.88
N HIS A 201 46.83 -41.80 -1.94
CA HIS A 201 46.65 -42.65 -3.09
C HIS A 201 46.81 -44.16 -2.77
N LEU A 202 47.75 -44.49 -1.89
CA LEU A 202 47.94 -45.89 -1.48
C LEU A 202 46.81 -46.44 -0.62
N ARG A 203 46.15 -45.57 0.17
CA ARG A 203 44.95 -45.94 0.95
C ARG A 203 43.70 -46.15 0.10
N SER A 204 43.55 -45.46 -1.02
CA SER A 204 42.44 -45.66 -1.93
C SER A 204 42.48 -46.91 -2.79
N PHE A 205 43.66 -47.60 -2.86
CA PHE A 205 43.83 -48.88 -3.53
C PHE A 205 43.69 -50.08 -2.64
N GLY A 206 43.50 -49.89 -1.32
CA GLY A 206 43.44 -50.95 -0.31
C GLY A 206 42.09 -51.14 0.38
N SER A 207 41.01 -50.58 -0.19
CA SER A 207 39.61 -50.70 0.30
C SER A 207 38.71 -51.33 -0.77
#